data_4faa7c4a30aa6821ba7d0b3d7e233cb5
#
_entry.id   4faa7c4a30aa6821ba7d0b3d7e233cb5
#
_cell.length_a   1.000
_cell.length_b   1.000
_cell.length_c   1.000
_cell.angle_alpha   90.00
_cell.angle_beta   90.00
_cell.angle_gamma   90.00
#
_symmetry.space_group_name_H-M   'P 1'
#
loop_
_entity.id
_entity.type
_entity.pdbx_description
1 polymer ?
#
loop_
_entity_poly.entity_id
_entity_poly.type
_entity_poly.pdbx_seq_one_letter_code
_entity_poly.pdbx_strand_id
1 'polypeptide(L)'
;MSRNFTESVIHMLGPASNGPSVATAWGALERELGIELPADYKEIVGGYAPVQLNRHLFLNHPSTSRWNLRRWMEETIDSFSRSDLMEAECPGFPDGPLFGGPTGLIPLVDTDRGEYVFGVFGIETRSWTLLACDGDEQDFHEYRISFSEWLYRYLIGEDMFGPDSAVFYPGPVVFESMPLNESERSTSWHGPERGM
;
A
#
# COMPACT_ATOMS: atom_id res chain seq x y z
N MET A 1 -2.79 -11.68 24.27
CA MET A 1 -3.11 -12.15 22.90
C MET A 1 -2.65 -11.07 21.95
N SER A 2 -1.79 -11.40 20.98
CA SER A 2 -1.41 -10.44 19.94
C SER A 2 -2.63 -10.16 19.05
N ARG A 3 -2.88 -8.92 18.72
CA ARG A 3 -3.99 -8.52 17.84
C ARG A 3 -3.72 -9.02 16.42
N ASN A 4 -4.67 -9.67 15.78
CA ASN A 4 -4.60 -9.99 14.37
C ASN A 4 -5.07 -8.76 13.57
N PHE A 5 -4.10 -7.99 13.07
CA PHE A 5 -4.39 -6.75 12.34
C PHE A 5 -5.05 -7.02 10.99
N THR A 6 -4.72 -8.12 10.31
CA THR A 6 -5.38 -8.50 9.05
C THR A 6 -6.88 -8.72 9.27
N GLU A 7 -7.27 -9.49 10.28
CA GLU A 7 -8.69 -9.66 10.63
C GLU A 7 -9.34 -8.32 11.04
N SER A 8 -8.60 -7.46 11.76
CA SER A 8 -9.11 -6.15 12.14
C SER A 8 -9.38 -5.25 10.94
N VAL A 9 -8.48 -5.23 9.97
CA VAL A 9 -8.67 -4.50 8.69
C VAL A 9 -9.84 -5.09 7.92
N ILE A 10 -9.90 -6.40 7.72
CA ILE A 10 -11.00 -7.06 7.01
C ILE A 10 -12.35 -6.77 7.70
N HIS A 11 -12.38 -6.74 9.04
CA HIS A 11 -13.59 -6.37 9.77
C HIS A 11 -14.01 -4.92 9.49
N MET A 12 -13.06 -3.99 9.37
CA MET A 12 -13.35 -2.59 9.05
C MET A 12 -13.77 -2.39 7.59
N LEU A 13 -13.21 -3.18 6.69
CA LEU A 13 -13.50 -3.09 5.26
C LEU A 13 -14.80 -3.85 4.89
N GLY A 14 -15.19 -4.85 5.66
CA GLY A 14 -16.32 -5.71 5.37
C GLY A 14 -15.95 -6.85 4.40
N PRO A 15 -16.96 -7.56 3.87
CA PRO A 15 -16.69 -8.68 2.98
C PRO A 15 -15.97 -8.23 1.70
N ALA A 16 -14.94 -8.99 1.31
CA ALA A 16 -14.19 -8.74 0.08
C ALA A 16 -15.11 -8.77 -1.14
N SER A 17 -14.91 -7.80 -2.04
CA SER A 17 -15.73 -7.65 -3.26
C SER A 17 -15.19 -8.45 -4.44
N ASN A 18 -13.92 -8.82 -4.42
CA ASN A 18 -13.26 -9.53 -5.49
C ASN A 18 -13.19 -11.03 -5.19
N GLY A 19 -13.59 -11.82 -6.18
CA GLY A 19 -13.57 -13.27 -6.09
C GLY A 19 -12.16 -13.85 -6.04
N PRO A 20 -12.05 -15.16 -5.77
CA PRO A 20 -10.75 -15.81 -5.59
C PRO A 20 -9.92 -15.82 -6.87
N SER A 21 -8.62 -15.75 -6.67
CA SER A 21 -7.59 -16.14 -7.61
C SER A 21 -6.93 -15.06 -8.44
N VAL A 22 -6.03 -14.42 -7.77
CA VAL A 22 -4.92 -13.69 -8.41
C VAL A 22 -3.57 -14.38 -8.16
N ALA A 23 -3.58 -15.64 -7.70
CA ALA A 23 -2.36 -16.36 -7.36
C ALA A 23 -1.32 -16.39 -8.49
N THR A 24 -1.77 -16.58 -9.73
CA THR A 24 -0.88 -16.55 -10.91
C THR A 24 -0.31 -15.15 -11.15
N ALA A 25 -1.10 -14.10 -10.94
CA ALA A 25 -0.67 -12.72 -11.12
C ALA A 25 0.34 -12.31 -10.04
N TRP A 26 0.12 -12.71 -8.78
CA TRP A 26 1.10 -12.53 -7.71
C TRP A 26 2.41 -13.22 -8.01
N GLY A 27 2.39 -14.50 -8.39
CA GLY A 27 3.59 -15.24 -8.72
C GLY A 27 4.36 -14.69 -9.94
N ALA A 28 3.69 -14.03 -10.86
CA ALA A 28 4.34 -13.33 -11.98
C ALA A 28 5.04 -12.04 -11.50
N LEU A 29 4.34 -11.22 -10.71
CA LEU A 29 4.86 -9.99 -10.14
C LEU A 29 6.06 -10.26 -9.22
N GLU A 30 5.95 -11.20 -8.29
CA GLU A 30 7.00 -11.55 -7.33
C GLU A 30 8.26 -12.09 -8.01
N ARG A 31 8.09 -12.86 -9.11
CA ARG A 31 9.23 -13.35 -9.90
C ARG A 31 9.99 -12.22 -10.57
N GLU A 32 9.31 -11.18 -10.99
CA GLU A 32 9.88 -10.00 -11.63
C GLU A 32 10.57 -9.08 -10.63
N LEU A 33 9.94 -8.87 -9.48
CA LEU A 33 10.53 -8.12 -8.37
C LEU A 33 11.71 -8.86 -7.71
N GLY A 34 11.81 -10.19 -7.93
CA GLY A 34 12.81 -11.04 -7.29
C GLY A 34 12.59 -11.29 -5.81
N ILE A 35 11.38 -11.01 -5.31
CA ILE A 35 11.03 -11.12 -3.89
C ILE A 35 9.55 -11.47 -3.71
N GLU A 36 9.24 -12.23 -2.66
CA GLU A 36 7.85 -12.50 -2.25
C GLU A 36 7.31 -11.34 -1.42
N LEU A 37 6.14 -10.79 -1.82
CA LEU A 37 5.48 -9.70 -1.14
C LEU A 37 4.82 -10.15 0.18
N PRO A 38 4.58 -9.22 1.15
CA PRO A 38 3.96 -9.56 2.43
C PRO A 38 2.62 -10.27 2.23
N ALA A 39 2.39 -11.34 2.97
CA ALA A 39 1.18 -12.17 2.83
C ALA A 39 -0.10 -11.37 3.15
N ASP A 40 -0.06 -10.56 4.19
CA ASP A 40 -1.17 -9.69 4.60
C ASP A 40 -1.48 -8.60 3.56
N TYR A 41 -0.45 -8.04 2.91
CA TYR A 41 -0.62 -7.13 1.77
C TYR A 41 -1.34 -7.82 0.61
N LYS A 42 -0.87 -9.03 0.22
CA LYS A 42 -1.50 -9.80 -0.85
C LYS A 42 -2.96 -10.16 -0.54
N GLU A 43 -3.27 -10.49 0.71
CA GLU A 43 -4.62 -10.82 1.16
C GLU A 43 -5.55 -9.60 1.03
N ILE A 44 -5.13 -8.44 1.54
CA ILE A 44 -5.93 -7.21 1.51
C ILE A 44 -6.11 -6.73 0.07
N VAL A 45 -5.01 -6.55 -0.67
CA VAL A 45 -5.06 -6.07 -2.05
C VAL A 45 -5.83 -7.04 -2.96
N GLY A 46 -5.59 -8.34 -2.84
CA GLY A 46 -6.30 -9.36 -3.62
C GLY A 46 -7.79 -9.41 -3.34
N GLY A 47 -8.22 -9.02 -2.14
CA GLY A 47 -9.63 -9.02 -1.75
C GLY A 47 -10.40 -7.76 -2.11
N TYR A 48 -9.74 -6.60 -2.16
CA TYR A 48 -10.45 -5.31 -2.26
C TYR A 48 -10.08 -4.46 -3.48
N ALA A 49 -8.85 -4.56 -4.01
CA ALA A 49 -8.41 -3.75 -5.15
C ALA A 49 -9.10 -4.15 -6.47
N PRO A 50 -9.19 -3.27 -7.50
CA PRO A 50 -8.72 -1.89 -7.47
C PRO A 50 -9.74 -0.94 -6.83
N VAL A 51 -9.32 -0.19 -5.83
CA VAL A 51 -10.21 0.67 -5.06
C VAL A 51 -9.44 1.85 -4.46
N GLN A 52 -10.13 2.97 -4.27
CA GLN A 52 -9.66 4.07 -3.44
C GLN A 52 -10.39 4.02 -2.08
N LEU A 53 -9.63 4.01 -1.00
CA LEU A 53 -10.16 4.02 0.37
C LEU A 53 -10.22 5.46 0.89
N ASN A 54 -11.35 5.82 1.48
CA ASN A 54 -11.62 7.15 2.05
C ASN A 54 -11.33 8.32 1.10
N ARG A 55 -11.41 8.08 -0.22
CA ARG A 55 -11.06 9.03 -1.29
C ARG A 55 -9.61 9.51 -1.22
N HIS A 56 -8.73 8.71 -0.69
CA HIS A 56 -7.37 9.10 -0.42
C HIS A 56 -6.36 8.00 -0.79
N LEU A 57 -6.43 6.80 -0.21
CA LEU A 57 -5.46 5.73 -0.41
C LEU A 57 -5.84 4.83 -1.59
N PHE A 58 -4.93 4.65 -2.55
CA PHE A 58 -5.14 3.78 -3.70
C PHE A 58 -4.63 2.37 -3.46
N LEU A 59 -5.45 1.38 -3.79
CA LEU A 59 -5.05 -0.02 -3.88
C LEU A 59 -5.15 -0.46 -5.35
N ASN A 60 -4.01 -0.67 -5.99
CA ASN A 60 -3.92 -1.20 -7.35
C ASN A 60 -4.02 -2.72 -7.36
N HIS A 61 -4.53 -3.33 -8.44
CA HIS A 61 -4.80 -4.76 -8.50
C HIS A 61 -3.81 -5.51 -9.42
N PRO A 62 -3.30 -6.69 -9.01
CA PRO A 62 -2.24 -7.38 -9.76
C PRO A 62 -2.69 -7.95 -11.12
N SER A 63 -3.99 -8.18 -11.35
CA SER A 63 -4.49 -8.84 -12.58
C SER A 63 -5.36 -7.96 -13.48
N THR A 64 -5.63 -6.70 -13.13
CA THR A 64 -6.41 -5.79 -13.96
C THR A 64 -5.54 -5.15 -15.04
N SER A 65 -6.14 -4.80 -16.19
CA SER A 65 -5.44 -4.11 -17.28
C SER A 65 -5.25 -2.61 -16.99
N ARG A 66 -6.21 -2.01 -16.31
CA ARG A 66 -6.17 -0.64 -15.79
C ARG A 66 -6.01 -0.70 -14.27
N TRP A 67 -5.31 0.25 -13.67
CA TRP A 67 -4.94 0.19 -12.26
C TRP A 67 -4.15 -1.07 -11.91
N ASN A 68 -3.27 -1.44 -12.84
CA ASN A 68 -2.46 -2.64 -12.73
C ASN A 68 -1.30 -2.41 -11.76
N LEU A 69 -1.26 -3.18 -10.68
CA LEU A 69 -0.28 -3.05 -9.61
C LEU A 69 1.16 -3.18 -10.13
N ARG A 70 1.44 -4.15 -10.98
CA ARG A 70 2.77 -4.37 -11.54
C ARG A 70 3.25 -3.13 -12.30
N ARG A 71 2.43 -2.66 -13.24
CA ARG A 71 2.76 -1.50 -14.07
C ARG A 71 2.96 -0.25 -13.21
N TRP A 72 2.09 -0.03 -12.22
CA TRP A 72 2.22 1.08 -11.30
C TRP A 72 3.50 1.00 -10.48
N MET A 73 3.88 -0.20 -9.96
CA MET A 73 5.15 -0.41 -9.26
C MET A 73 6.36 -0.10 -10.15
N GLU A 74 6.37 -0.58 -11.40
CA GLU A 74 7.44 -0.33 -12.37
C GLU A 74 7.59 1.17 -12.66
N GLU A 75 6.48 1.86 -12.95
CA GLU A 75 6.45 3.29 -13.24
C GLU A 75 6.90 4.11 -12.02
N THR A 76 6.50 3.72 -10.82
CA THR A 76 6.91 4.37 -9.56
C THR A 76 8.40 4.17 -9.29
N ILE A 77 8.90 2.94 -9.36
CA ILE A 77 10.34 2.64 -9.20
C ILE A 77 11.17 3.45 -10.18
N ASP A 78 10.77 3.49 -11.44
CA ASP A 78 11.44 4.24 -12.50
C ASP A 78 11.46 5.75 -12.21
N SER A 79 10.34 6.30 -11.74
CA SER A 79 10.19 7.71 -11.41
C SER A 79 11.11 8.09 -10.24
N PHE A 80 11.04 7.35 -9.15
CA PHE A 80 11.83 7.62 -7.96
C PHE A 80 13.33 7.39 -8.17
N SER A 81 13.72 6.40 -8.97
CA SER A 81 15.15 6.16 -9.31
C SER A 81 15.80 7.28 -10.14
N ARG A 82 15.01 8.18 -10.71
CA ARG A 82 15.48 9.33 -11.51
C ARG A 82 15.24 10.67 -10.82
N SER A 83 14.67 10.68 -9.64
CA SER A 83 14.34 11.89 -8.91
C SER A 83 15.49 12.33 -7.99
N ASP A 84 15.41 13.56 -7.51
CA ASP A 84 16.33 14.11 -6.50
C ASP A 84 16.20 13.41 -5.14
N LEU A 85 15.14 12.56 -4.96
CA LEU A 85 14.96 11.70 -3.80
C LEU A 85 16.09 10.69 -3.58
N MET A 86 16.92 10.45 -4.58
CA MET A 86 18.13 9.64 -4.44
C MET A 86 19.17 10.24 -3.45
N GLU A 87 19.03 11.53 -3.12
CA GLU A 87 19.87 12.24 -2.14
C GLU A 87 19.17 12.37 -0.75
N ALA A 88 17.92 11.91 -0.63
CA ALA A 88 17.17 12.00 0.63
C ALA A 88 17.75 11.08 1.70
N GLU A 89 17.68 11.51 2.95
CA GLU A 89 17.99 10.64 4.09
C GLU A 89 16.90 9.55 4.21
N CYS A 90 17.31 8.30 4.02
CA CYS A 90 16.39 7.16 4.05
C CYS A 90 16.85 6.12 5.09
N PRO A 91 16.01 5.78 6.08
CA PRO A 91 16.35 4.76 7.08
C PRO A 91 16.74 3.43 6.41
N GLY A 92 17.90 2.90 6.81
CA GLY A 92 18.44 1.65 6.25
C GLY A 92 19.22 1.81 4.93
N PHE A 93 19.30 3.02 4.36
CA PHE A 93 20.01 3.32 3.11
C PHE A 93 20.97 4.49 3.31
N PRO A 94 22.17 4.25 3.87
CA PRO A 94 23.12 5.34 4.21
C PRO A 94 23.65 6.12 2.98
N ASP A 95 23.61 5.50 1.81
CA ASP A 95 24.08 6.10 0.54
C ASP A 95 22.89 6.63 -0.32
N GLY A 96 21.73 6.82 0.30
CA GLY A 96 20.48 7.19 -0.36
C GLY A 96 19.58 5.99 -0.69
N PRO A 97 18.27 6.21 -0.91
CA PRO A 97 17.31 5.16 -1.16
C PRO A 97 17.60 4.41 -2.47
N LEU A 98 17.49 3.09 -2.42
CA LEU A 98 17.52 2.22 -3.60
C LEU A 98 16.10 1.76 -3.90
N PHE A 99 15.61 1.95 -5.12
CA PHE A 99 14.27 1.55 -5.52
C PHE A 99 14.27 0.29 -6.38
N GLY A 100 13.35 -0.63 -6.08
CA GLY A 100 13.21 -1.89 -6.81
C GLY A 100 14.22 -2.96 -6.44
N GLY A 101 14.00 -4.16 -6.99
CA GLY A 101 14.83 -5.33 -6.70
C GLY A 101 14.64 -5.89 -5.29
N PRO A 102 15.33 -7.00 -4.96
CA PRO A 102 15.07 -7.75 -3.73
C PRO A 102 15.53 -7.05 -2.44
N THR A 103 16.35 -6.00 -2.54
CA THR A 103 16.90 -5.26 -1.40
C THR A 103 16.54 -3.78 -1.40
N GLY A 104 15.81 -3.33 -2.41
CA GLY A 104 15.38 -1.94 -2.54
C GLY A 104 13.94 -1.73 -2.05
N LEU A 105 13.52 -0.49 -2.13
CA LEU A 105 12.19 -0.04 -1.79
C LEU A 105 11.19 -0.48 -2.86
N ILE A 106 10.19 -1.25 -2.46
CA ILE A 106 9.08 -1.71 -3.32
C ILE A 106 7.85 -0.89 -2.99
N PRO A 107 7.28 -0.11 -3.93
CA PRO A 107 6.07 0.67 -3.66
C PRO A 107 4.88 -0.27 -3.43
N LEU A 108 4.14 -0.05 -2.36
CA LEU A 108 2.98 -0.87 -1.97
C LEU A 108 1.66 -0.13 -2.19
N VAL A 109 1.57 1.13 -1.79
CA VAL A 109 0.39 1.99 -1.95
C VAL A 109 0.82 3.44 -2.11
N ASP A 110 -0.07 4.25 -2.68
CA ASP A 110 0.04 5.70 -2.79
C ASP A 110 -1.26 6.40 -2.39
N THR A 111 -1.20 7.72 -2.29
CA THR A 111 -2.35 8.58 -1.96
C THR A 111 -2.56 9.64 -3.03
N ASP A 112 -3.72 10.29 -2.99
CA ASP A 112 -4.07 11.41 -3.87
C ASP A 112 -3.26 12.70 -3.56
N ARG A 113 -2.47 12.69 -2.47
CA ARG A 113 -1.55 13.78 -2.10
C ARG A 113 -0.10 13.50 -2.55
N GLY A 114 0.16 12.37 -3.21
CA GLY A 114 1.51 11.99 -3.62
C GLY A 114 2.35 11.38 -2.51
N GLU A 115 1.75 10.94 -1.42
CA GLU A 115 2.41 10.17 -0.38
C GLU A 115 2.52 8.70 -0.82
N TYR A 116 3.60 8.02 -0.42
CA TYR A 116 3.86 6.63 -0.80
C TYR A 116 4.22 5.79 0.41
N VAL A 117 3.83 4.53 0.41
CA VAL A 117 4.33 3.51 1.33
C VAL A 117 5.15 2.50 0.55
N PHE A 118 6.40 2.38 0.94
CA PHE A 118 7.32 1.38 0.41
C PHE A 118 7.52 0.26 1.42
N GLY A 119 7.76 -0.95 0.91
CA GLY A 119 8.26 -2.05 1.70
C GLY A 119 9.72 -2.33 1.36
N VAL A 120 10.52 -2.68 2.36
CA VAL A 120 11.87 -3.21 2.19
C VAL A 120 12.02 -4.51 2.96
N PHE A 121 12.61 -5.51 2.32
CA PHE A 121 12.83 -6.81 2.96
C PHE A 121 14.24 -6.90 3.55
N GLY A 122 14.32 -7.01 4.86
CA GLY A 122 15.56 -7.25 5.55
C GLY A 122 16.01 -8.70 5.40
N ILE A 123 17.06 -8.95 4.61
CA ILE A 123 17.57 -10.32 4.37
C ILE A 123 18.01 -10.98 5.69
N GLU A 124 18.66 -10.25 6.57
CA GLU A 124 19.15 -10.75 7.86
C GLU A 124 18.00 -11.00 8.84
N THR A 125 17.05 -10.06 8.92
CA THR A 125 15.90 -10.16 9.81
C THR A 125 14.79 -11.06 9.28
N ARG A 126 14.81 -11.35 7.97
CA ARG A 126 13.76 -12.08 7.24
C ARG A 126 12.36 -11.48 7.48
N SER A 127 12.31 -10.18 7.56
CA SER A 127 11.07 -9.43 7.83
C SER A 127 10.97 -8.20 6.95
N TRP A 128 9.75 -7.79 6.69
CA TRP A 128 9.43 -6.55 6.03
C TRP A 128 9.46 -5.38 7.01
N THR A 129 9.97 -4.26 6.55
CA THR A 129 9.86 -2.94 7.18
C THR A 129 9.16 -2.03 6.18
N LEU A 130 8.29 -1.16 6.66
CA LEU A 130 7.62 -0.17 5.82
C LEU A 130 8.31 1.18 5.99
N LEU A 131 8.41 1.91 4.89
CA LEU A 131 8.84 3.30 4.87
C LEU A 131 7.73 4.12 4.19
N ALA A 132 7.15 5.04 4.93
CA ALA A 132 6.23 6.00 4.37
C ALA A 132 7.01 7.26 3.98
N CYS A 133 6.75 7.75 2.77
CA CYS A 133 7.36 8.96 2.24
C CYS A 133 6.27 10.01 2.06
N ASP A 134 6.47 11.17 2.68
CA ASP A 134 5.68 12.37 2.40
C ASP A 134 6.03 12.89 1.00
N GLY A 135 5.02 13.18 0.21
CA GLY A 135 5.19 13.61 -1.17
C GLY A 135 5.86 14.99 -1.34
N ASP A 136 5.68 15.87 -0.38
CA ASP A 136 6.14 17.26 -0.46
C ASP A 136 7.51 17.48 0.18
N GLU A 137 7.76 16.86 1.35
CA GLU A 137 8.99 17.06 2.13
C GLU A 137 10.06 16.01 1.83
N GLN A 138 9.72 14.93 1.13
CA GLN A 138 10.63 13.83 0.75
C GLN A 138 11.26 13.12 1.96
N ASP A 139 10.62 13.20 3.13
CA ASP A 139 11.05 12.54 4.34
C ASP A 139 10.55 11.10 4.40
N PHE A 140 11.44 10.20 4.82
CA PHE A 140 11.10 8.80 5.00
C PHE A 140 10.90 8.47 6.48
N HIS A 141 9.72 7.95 6.82
CA HIS A 141 9.36 7.50 8.16
C HIS A 141 9.32 5.97 8.24
N GLU A 142 10.14 5.38 9.12
CA GLU A 142 10.27 3.94 9.27
C GLU A 142 9.20 3.37 10.21
N TYR A 143 8.54 2.29 9.77
CA TYR A 143 7.55 1.51 10.53
C TYR A 143 7.92 0.02 10.53
N ARG A 144 8.36 -0.51 11.68
CA ARG A 144 8.69 -1.94 11.86
C ARG A 144 7.45 -2.73 12.27
N ILE A 145 6.42 -2.65 11.44
CA ILE A 145 5.12 -3.28 11.60
C ILE A 145 4.68 -3.95 10.30
N SER A 146 3.65 -4.80 10.35
CA SER A 146 3.08 -5.40 9.16
C SER A 146 2.28 -4.38 8.33
N PHE A 147 2.03 -4.68 7.06
CA PHE A 147 1.19 -3.83 6.21
C PHE A 147 -0.24 -3.69 6.77
N SER A 148 -0.80 -4.79 7.27
CA SER A 148 -2.11 -4.77 7.89
C SER A 148 -2.17 -3.93 9.17
N GLU A 149 -1.11 -3.91 9.97
CA GLU A 149 -1.03 -3.02 11.14
C GLU A 149 -0.92 -1.56 10.72
N TRP A 150 -0.08 -1.25 9.72
CA TRP A 150 0.06 0.08 9.16
C TRP A 150 -1.29 0.59 8.63
N LEU A 151 -1.97 -0.21 7.80
CA LEU A 151 -3.27 0.15 7.23
C LEU A 151 -4.34 0.32 8.31
N TYR A 152 -4.35 -0.55 9.32
CA TYR A 152 -5.26 -0.42 10.45
C TYR A 152 -5.08 0.93 11.16
N ARG A 153 -3.85 1.30 11.50
CA ARG A 153 -3.52 2.55 12.18
C ARG A 153 -3.87 3.76 11.33
N TYR A 154 -3.56 3.72 10.04
CA TYR A 154 -3.97 4.73 9.08
C TYR A 154 -5.49 4.91 9.06
N LEU A 155 -6.25 3.81 8.98
CA LEU A 155 -7.71 3.86 8.93
C LEU A 155 -8.36 4.37 10.22
N ILE A 156 -7.71 4.26 11.35
CA ILE A 156 -8.20 4.84 12.63
C ILE A 156 -7.70 6.27 12.89
N GLY A 157 -6.92 6.85 11.97
CA GLY A 157 -6.49 8.25 12.00
C GLY A 157 -5.23 8.49 12.82
N GLU A 158 -4.29 7.54 12.83
CA GLU A 158 -2.93 7.78 13.32
C GLU A 158 -2.06 8.46 12.25
N ASP A 159 -1.01 9.15 12.68
CA ASP A 159 0.00 9.77 11.81
C ASP A 159 0.86 8.69 11.15
N MET A 160 0.54 8.32 9.92
CA MET A 160 1.16 7.20 9.21
C MET A 160 2.01 7.60 8.00
N PHE A 161 2.17 8.91 7.76
CA PHE A 161 3.09 9.48 6.77
C PHE A 161 4.04 10.51 7.41
N GLY A 162 4.21 10.46 8.72
CA GLY A 162 4.98 11.40 9.49
C GLY A 162 4.11 12.25 10.42
N PRO A 163 4.70 13.13 11.22
CA PRO A 163 3.98 13.99 12.16
C PRO A 163 2.89 14.83 11.47
N ASP A 164 1.75 14.97 12.12
CA ASP A 164 0.60 15.77 11.65
C ASP A 164 -0.01 15.30 10.30
N SER A 165 0.31 14.08 9.85
CA SER A 165 -0.20 13.50 8.60
C SER A 165 -1.56 12.82 8.75
N ALA A 166 -2.09 12.69 9.96
CA ALA A 166 -3.32 11.94 10.23
C ALA A 166 -4.53 12.47 9.45
N VAL A 167 -5.19 11.58 8.74
CA VAL A 167 -6.46 11.87 8.08
C VAL A 167 -7.54 11.01 8.73
N PHE A 168 -8.23 11.59 9.69
CA PHE A 168 -9.28 10.87 10.42
C PHE A 168 -10.64 10.99 9.72
N TYR A 169 -11.22 9.85 9.39
CA TYR A 169 -12.57 9.74 8.85
C TYR A 169 -13.47 9.11 9.92
N PRO A 170 -14.34 9.90 10.58
CA PRO A 170 -15.35 9.34 11.47
C PRO A 170 -16.39 8.58 10.65
N GLY A 171 -16.69 7.36 11.06
CA GLY A 171 -17.67 6.52 10.38
C GLY A 171 -17.04 5.33 9.61
N PRO A 172 -17.84 4.61 8.83
CA PRO A 172 -17.36 3.47 8.06
C PRO A 172 -16.35 3.88 6.99
N VAL A 173 -15.50 2.94 6.59
CA VAL A 173 -14.57 3.15 5.47
C VAL A 173 -15.37 3.40 4.19
N VAL A 174 -15.04 4.46 3.49
CA VAL A 174 -15.61 4.77 2.18
C VAL A 174 -14.77 4.12 1.10
N PHE A 175 -15.40 3.38 0.22
CA PHE A 175 -14.80 2.80 -0.95
C PHE A 175 -15.24 3.55 -2.20
N GLU A 176 -14.33 3.74 -3.12
CA GLU A 176 -14.62 4.25 -4.44
C GLU A 176 -13.98 3.32 -5.48
N SER A 177 -14.81 2.70 -6.34
CA SER A 177 -14.29 1.81 -7.37
C SER A 177 -13.45 2.59 -8.37
N MET A 178 -12.34 2.00 -8.77
CA MET A 178 -11.47 2.55 -9.81
C MET A 178 -11.92 1.94 -11.17
N PRO A 179 -12.46 2.76 -12.11
CA PRO A 179 -13.05 2.25 -13.36
C PRO A 179 -12.03 1.46 -14.20
N LEU A 180 -12.42 0.26 -14.64
CA LEU A 180 -11.56 -0.63 -15.44
C LEU A 180 -11.57 -0.30 -16.94
N ASN A 181 -12.55 0.48 -17.39
CA ASN A 181 -12.66 0.96 -18.78
C ASN A 181 -13.30 2.35 -18.82
N GLU A 182 -13.28 3.01 -19.98
CA GLU A 182 -13.79 4.38 -20.16
C GLU A 182 -15.30 4.51 -20.03
N SER A 183 -16.04 3.42 -20.20
CA SER A 183 -17.50 3.42 -20.08
C SER A 183 -17.99 3.21 -18.65
N GLU A 184 -17.14 2.72 -17.77
CA GLU A 184 -17.46 2.57 -16.35
C GLU A 184 -17.37 3.90 -15.60
N ARG A 185 -18.29 4.07 -14.67
CA ARG A 185 -18.24 5.17 -13.71
C ARG A 185 -17.79 4.64 -12.37
N SER A 186 -17.05 5.45 -11.64
CA SER A 186 -16.75 5.18 -10.24
C SER A 186 -18.05 5.06 -9.45
N THR A 187 -18.12 4.07 -8.59
CA THR A 187 -19.22 3.86 -7.64
C THR A 187 -18.67 3.88 -6.23
N SER A 188 -19.39 4.51 -5.31
CA SER A 188 -19.00 4.57 -3.91
C SER A 188 -19.90 3.67 -3.09
N TRP A 189 -19.30 2.99 -2.09
CA TRP A 189 -20.02 2.24 -1.06
C TRP A 189 -19.30 2.37 0.28
N HIS A 190 -19.94 1.90 1.34
CA HIS A 190 -19.40 1.98 2.69
C HIS A 190 -19.16 0.59 3.25
N GLY A 191 -18.06 0.45 3.98
CA GLY A 191 -17.83 -0.70 4.85
C GLY A 191 -18.81 -0.75 6.03
N PRO A 192 -18.64 -1.73 6.92
CA PRO A 192 -19.44 -1.84 8.13
C PRO A 192 -19.31 -0.62 9.04
N GLU A 193 -20.37 -0.31 9.79
CA GLU A 193 -20.32 0.70 10.83
C GLU A 193 -19.22 0.35 11.85
N ARG A 194 -18.41 1.33 12.19
CA ARG A 194 -17.42 1.19 13.26
C ARG A 194 -18.14 1.41 14.58
N GLY A 195 -18.26 0.35 15.39
CA GLY A 195 -18.65 0.54 16.78
C GLY A 195 -17.61 1.42 17.49
N MET A 196 -18.00 2.62 17.85
CA MET A 196 -17.24 3.48 18.76
C MET A 196 -17.33 2.97 20.18
#